data_1684037bf12e0228ea136ed080763b0e
#
_entry.id   1684037bf12e0228ea136ed080763b0e
#
_cell.length_a   1.000
_cell.length_b   1.000
_cell.length_c   1.000
_cell.angle_alpha   90.00
_cell.angle_beta   90.00
_cell.angle_gamma   90.00
#
_symmetry.space_group_name_H-M   'P 1'
#
loop_
_entity.id
_entity.type
_entity.pdbx_description
1 polymer ?
#
loop_
_entity_poly.entity_id
_entity_poly.type
_entity_poly.pdbx_seq_one_letter_code
_entity_poly.pdbx_strand_id
1 'polypeptide(L)'
;MNRQVYNPFLPLNEYIPDGEPHVWGDRVYHYGSHDKEGGYTFCMQDYVVYSAPVKDLTSWRCEGVTYRASQDPAYPELKYMYAPDVVRGNDGRYYLYYCMGGDYGYGGYTGPISVAVCDTPAGKYEYLGHVHYKDGTVMKKYICFDPAAMND
;
A
#
# COMPACT_ATOMS: atom_id res chain seq x y z
N MET A 1 11.18 -19.21 24.40
CA MET A 1 12.05 -19.63 23.29
C MET A 1 11.94 -18.59 22.19
N ASN A 2 13.06 -18.01 21.76
CA ASN A 2 13.06 -17.16 20.58
C ASN A 2 12.85 -18.05 19.36
N ARG A 3 11.77 -17.85 18.64
CA ARG A 3 11.55 -18.52 17.37
C ARG A 3 12.33 -17.76 16.28
N GLN A 4 13.01 -18.49 15.43
CA GLN A 4 13.69 -17.92 14.29
C GLN A 4 12.63 -17.48 13.27
N VAL A 5 12.74 -16.23 12.79
CA VAL A 5 11.96 -15.75 11.65
C VAL A 5 12.64 -16.23 10.38
N TYR A 6 11.87 -16.85 9.51
CA TYR A 6 12.38 -17.37 8.24
C TYR A 6 12.22 -16.33 7.14
N ASN A 7 13.12 -16.38 6.17
CA ASN A 7 13.01 -15.63 4.92
C ASN A 7 12.92 -16.66 3.77
N PRO A 8 11.89 -16.63 2.92
CA PRO A 8 10.78 -15.68 2.92
C PRO A 8 9.83 -15.89 4.10
N PHE A 9 9.24 -14.79 4.58
CA PHE A 9 8.30 -14.80 5.72
C PHE A 9 6.83 -14.89 5.27
N LEU A 10 6.52 -14.57 4.02
CA LEU A 10 5.22 -14.77 3.37
C LEU A 10 5.18 -16.12 2.64
N PRO A 11 3.97 -16.64 2.28
CA PRO A 11 3.83 -17.80 1.43
C PRO A 11 4.59 -17.66 0.10
N LEU A 12 5.16 -18.76 -0.41
CA LEU A 12 6.00 -18.73 -1.61
C LEU A 12 5.26 -18.36 -2.92
N ASN A 13 3.96 -18.33 -2.90
CA ASN A 13 3.10 -17.91 -4.01
C ASN A 13 2.59 -16.47 -3.87
N GLU A 14 3.06 -15.73 -2.86
CA GLU A 14 2.73 -14.33 -2.63
C GLU A 14 3.95 -13.45 -2.93
N TYR A 15 3.73 -12.45 -3.76
CA TYR A 15 4.76 -11.52 -4.22
C TYR A 15 4.34 -10.10 -3.88
N ILE A 16 4.83 -9.61 -2.74
CA ILE A 16 4.54 -8.28 -2.22
C ILE A 16 5.84 -7.49 -2.10
N PRO A 17 6.38 -6.99 -3.24
CA PRO A 17 7.56 -6.14 -3.24
C PRO A 17 7.26 -4.74 -2.69
N ASP A 18 8.32 -3.96 -2.47
CA ASP A 18 8.27 -2.57 -2.03
C ASP A 18 7.49 -2.41 -0.71
N GLY A 19 7.66 -3.39 0.17
CA GLY A 19 6.83 -3.50 1.36
C GLY A 19 7.27 -2.59 2.49
N GLU A 20 6.31 -1.82 3.03
CA GLU A 20 6.49 -0.96 4.20
C GLU A 20 5.85 -1.62 5.42
N PRO A 21 6.66 -2.08 6.39
CA PRO A 21 6.15 -2.67 7.63
C PRO A 21 5.88 -1.60 8.68
N HIS A 22 4.70 -1.62 9.26
CA HIS A 22 4.30 -0.75 10.37
C HIS A 22 3.82 -1.54 11.58
N VAL A 23 4.11 -1.03 12.78
CA VAL A 23 3.63 -1.62 14.03
C VAL A 23 2.53 -0.74 14.62
N TRP A 24 1.33 -1.32 14.74
CA TRP A 24 0.23 -0.70 15.48
C TRP A 24 -0.33 -1.68 16.52
N GLY A 25 -0.32 -1.23 17.76
CA GLY A 25 -0.68 -2.09 18.88
C GLY A 25 0.31 -3.24 19.05
N ASP A 26 -0.20 -4.44 19.01
CA ASP A 26 0.57 -5.67 19.19
C ASP A 26 0.87 -6.43 17.89
N ARG A 27 0.63 -5.79 16.73
CA ARG A 27 0.82 -6.41 15.41
C ARG A 27 1.70 -5.58 14.47
N VAL A 28 2.48 -6.29 13.66
CA VAL A 28 3.13 -5.76 12.47
C VAL A 28 2.18 -5.93 11.30
N TYR A 29 2.05 -4.91 10.49
CA TYR A 29 1.31 -4.90 9.23
C TYR A 29 2.29 -4.63 8.09
N HIS A 30 2.17 -5.39 7.02
CA HIS A 30 3.02 -5.28 5.84
C HIS A 30 2.17 -4.85 4.65
N TYR A 31 2.48 -3.69 4.10
CA TYR A 31 1.86 -3.12 2.90
C TYR A 31 2.88 -3.12 1.77
N GLY A 32 2.47 -3.39 0.56
CA GLY A 32 3.37 -3.39 -0.58
C GLY A 32 2.59 -3.47 -1.90
N SER A 33 3.31 -3.31 -2.98
CA SER A 33 2.82 -3.66 -4.30
C SER A 33 2.36 -5.12 -4.31
N HIS A 34 1.49 -5.49 -5.24
CA HIS A 34 1.02 -6.88 -5.30
C HIS A 34 1.20 -7.44 -6.71
N ASP A 35 2.26 -8.19 -6.88
CA ASP A 35 2.61 -8.84 -8.14
C ASP A 35 1.84 -10.14 -8.33
N LYS A 36 1.63 -10.52 -9.58
CA LYS A 36 1.00 -11.77 -9.97
C LYS A 36 2.05 -12.77 -10.38
N GLU A 37 2.00 -14.01 -9.83
CA GLU A 37 2.85 -15.10 -10.27
C GLU A 37 2.70 -15.35 -11.79
N GLY A 38 3.82 -15.36 -12.50
CA GLY A 38 3.84 -15.50 -13.96
C GLY A 38 3.22 -14.29 -14.70
N GLY A 39 3.03 -13.16 -14.03
CA GLY A 39 2.56 -11.92 -14.64
C GLY A 39 3.54 -11.37 -15.66
N TYR A 40 3.04 -10.61 -16.62
CA TYR A 40 3.86 -10.00 -17.68
C TYR A 40 4.40 -8.61 -17.30
N THR A 41 3.90 -8.01 -16.23
CA THR A 41 4.36 -6.73 -15.68
C THR A 41 4.17 -6.70 -14.17
N PHE A 42 4.54 -5.58 -13.54
CA PHE A 42 4.47 -5.37 -12.09
C PHE A 42 3.05 -4.99 -11.63
N CYS A 43 2.76 -5.21 -10.36
CA CYS A 43 1.59 -4.64 -9.64
C CYS A 43 0.24 -4.97 -10.28
N MET A 44 0.11 -6.19 -10.80
CA MET A 44 -1.09 -6.62 -11.54
C MET A 44 -2.28 -6.97 -10.65
N GLN A 45 -2.12 -6.92 -9.34
CA GLN A 45 -3.15 -7.32 -8.39
C GLN A 45 -3.53 -6.16 -7.45
N ASP A 46 -4.72 -6.26 -6.86
CA ASP A 46 -5.19 -5.33 -5.83
C ASP A 46 -4.35 -5.46 -4.55
N TYR A 47 -4.23 -4.38 -3.78
CA TYR A 47 -3.50 -4.44 -2.52
C TYR A 47 -4.11 -5.38 -1.52
N VAL A 48 -3.27 -6.23 -0.96
CA VAL A 48 -3.56 -7.06 0.21
C VAL A 48 -2.66 -6.64 1.37
N VAL A 49 -3.08 -6.91 2.58
CA VAL A 49 -2.27 -6.66 3.78
C VAL A 49 -1.99 -7.99 4.47
N TYR A 50 -0.75 -8.18 4.83
CA TYR A 50 -0.34 -9.25 5.72
C TYR A 50 -0.04 -8.70 7.11
N SER A 51 -0.37 -9.45 8.14
CA SER A 51 -0.02 -9.06 9.50
C SER A 51 0.44 -10.24 10.36
N ALA A 52 1.26 -9.93 11.35
CA ALA A 52 1.70 -10.91 12.35
C ALA A 52 1.73 -10.28 13.75
N PRO A 53 1.55 -11.05 14.83
CA PRO A 53 1.80 -10.54 16.17
C PRO A 53 3.27 -10.14 16.33
N VAL A 54 3.55 -8.99 16.94
CA VAL A 54 4.94 -8.55 17.24
C VAL A 54 5.71 -9.61 18.02
N LYS A 55 5.02 -10.39 18.85
CA LYS A 55 5.63 -11.45 19.66
C LYS A 55 5.88 -12.75 18.90
N ASP A 56 5.31 -12.90 17.70
CA ASP A 56 5.47 -14.09 16.86
C ASP A 56 5.44 -13.75 15.37
N LEU A 57 6.56 -13.30 14.85
CA LEU A 57 6.75 -12.99 13.43
C LEU A 57 6.85 -14.23 12.54
N THR A 58 6.52 -15.40 13.04
CA THR A 58 6.34 -16.63 12.24
C THR A 58 4.87 -16.88 11.89
N SER A 59 3.93 -16.12 12.47
CA SER A 59 2.49 -16.31 12.34
C SER A 59 1.86 -15.23 11.46
N TRP A 60 2.37 -15.05 10.25
CA TRP A 60 1.80 -14.14 9.26
C TRP A 60 0.46 -14.69 8.75
N ARG A 61 -0.49 -13.80 8.56
CA ARG A 61 -1.78 -14.10 7.93
C ARG A 61 -2.16 -13.02 6.94
N CYS A 62 -2.83 -13.40 5.87
CA CYS A 62 -3.46 -12.49 4.93
C CYS A 62 -4.72 -11.89 5.58
N GLU A 63 -4.79 -10.56 5.64
CA GLU A 63 -6.00 -9.83 6.10
C GLU A 63 -7.01 -9.64 4.95
N GLY A 64 -6.60 -9.99 3.73
CA GLY A 64 -7.40 -9.88 2.51
C GLY A 64 -7.15 -8.60 1.72
N VAL A 65 -7.91 -8.43 0.65
CA VAL A 65 -7.84 -7.24 -0.21
C VAL A 65 -8.26 -6.02 0.59
N THR A 66 -7.40 -5.02 0.65
CA THR A 66 -7.63 -3.79 1.41
C THR A 66 -8.03 -2.61 0.53
N TYR A 67 -7.51 -2.54 -0.70
CA TYR A 67 -7.87 -1.51 -1.68
C TYR A 67 -7.75 -2.06 -3.10
N ARG A 68 -8.64 -1.60 -4.00
CA ARG A 68 -8.68 -2.04 -5.40
C ARG A 68 -8.38 -0.88 -6.33
N ALA A 69 -7.65 -1.16 -7.42
CA ALA A 69 -7.39 -0.16 -8.46
C ALA A 69 -8.68 0.47 -9.00
N SER A 70 -9.75 -0.32 -9.14
CA SER A 70 -11.06 0.16 -9.61
C SER A 70 -11.78 1.14 -8.66
N GLN A 71 -11.27 1.35 -7.46
CA GLN A 71 -11.82 2.32 -6.51
C GLN A 71 -11.28 3.74 -6.72
N ASP A 72 -10.21 3.91 -7.52
CA ASP A 72 -9.69 5.24 -7.85
C ASP A 72 -10.46 5.85 -9.02
N PRO A 73 -11.33 6.84 -8.77
CA PRO A 73 -12.16 7.43 -9.81
C PRO A 73 -11.37 8.40 -10.72
N ALA A 74 -10.17 8.81 -10.31
CA ALA A 74 -9.35 9.74 -11.05
C ALA A 74 -8.60 9.07 -12.21
N TYR A 75 -8.41 7.76 -12.12
CA TYR A 75 -7.65 6.97 -13.09
C TYR A 75 -8.35 5.66 -13.46
N PRO A 76 -9.57 5.72 -14.00
CA PRO A 76 -10.36 4.52 -14.28
C PRO A 76 -9.72 3.59 -15.33
N GLU A 77 -8.80 4.12 -16.15
CA GLU A 77 -8.03 3.38 -17.16
C GLU A 77 -6.78 2.68 -16.59
N LEU A 78 -6.28 3.12 -15.44
CA LEU A 78 -5.09 2.54 -14.81
C LEU A 78 -5.48 1.37 -13.92
N LYS A 79 -4.66 0.33 -13.92
CA LYS A 79 -4.96 -0.94 -13.26
C LYS A 79 -3.92 -1.33 -12.21
N TYR A 80 -2.74 -0.69 -12.26
CA TYR A 80 -1.59 -1.08 -11.46
C TYR A 80 -1.32 -0.06 -10.38
N MET A 81 -1.17 -0.54 -9.17
CA MET A 81 -0.92 0.28 -7.99
C MET A 81 0.45 -0.07 -7.42
N TYR A 82 1.34 0.95 -7.35
CA TYR A 82 2.74 0.78 -6.98
C TYR A 82 3.00 1.20 -5.54
N ALA A 83 3.97 0.54 -4.90
CA ALA A 83 4.64 0.88 -3.66
C ALA A 83 3.80 1.73 -2.69
N PRO A 84 2.78 1.17 -2.03
CA PRO A 84 1.95 1.91 -1.10
C PRO A 84 2.67 2.09 0.23
N ASP A 85 2.37 3.20 0.91
CA ASP A 85 2.69 3.36 2.32
C ASP A 85 1.46 3.78 3.12
N VAL A 86 1.45 3.44 4.41
CA VAL A 86 0.32 3.76 5.30
C VAL A 86 0.81 4.48 6.54
N VAL A 87 0.14 5.57 6.89
CA VAL A 87 0.37 6.28 8.14
C VAL A 87 -0.91 6.38 8.95
N ARG A 88 -0.77 6.35 10.28
CA ARG A 88 -1.89 6.65 11.18
C ARG A 88 -1.96 8.14 11.44
N GLY A 89 -3.07 8.78 11.09
CA GLY A 89 -3.33 10.19 11.34
C GLY A 89 -3.62 10.50 12.80
N ASN A 90 -3.59 11.79 13.14
CA ASN A 90 -3.90 12.28 14.49
C ASN A 90 -5.38 12.09 14.88
N ASP A 91 -6.25 11.87 13.91
CA ASP A 91 -7.65 11.49 14.09
C ASP A 91 -7.84 10.00 14.40
N GLY A 92 -6.75 9.23 14.40
CA GLY A 92 -6.73 7.81 14.68
C GLY A 92 -6.99 6.91 13.49
N ARG A 93 -7.35 7.47 12.32
CA ARG A 93 -7.57 6.73 11.10
C ARG A 93 -6.26 6.44 10.37
N TYR A 94 -6.31 5.51 9.41
CA TYR A 94 -5.17 5.06 8.61
C TYR A 94 -5.31 5.59 7.19
N TYR A 95 -4.24 6.20 6.68
CA TYR A 95 -4.17 6.84 5.37
C TYR A 95 -3.19 6.08 4.50
N LEU A 96 -3.70 5.48 3.44
CA LEU A 96 -2.94 4.75 2.42
C LEU A 96 -2.57 5.72 1.31
N TYR A 97 -1.28 5.93 1.11
CA TYR A 97 -0.71 6.70 0.01
C TYR A 97 -0.25 5.74 -1.07
N TYR A 98 -0.57 6.01 -2.32
CA TYR A 98 -0.22 5.15 -3.43
C TYR A 98 -0.13 5.93 -4.74
N CYS A 99 0.52 5.35 -5.73
CA CYS A 99 0.52 5.86 -7.09
C CYS A 99 -0.06 4.83 -8.06
N MET A 100 -0.72 5.34 -9.10
CA MET A 100 -1.31 4.52 -10.15
C MET A 100 -0.42 4.50 -11.38
N GLY A 101 -0.34 3.35 -12.06
CA GLY A 101 0.36 3.22 -13.31
C GLY A 101 -0.36 2.32 -14.31
N GLY A 102 0.00 2.49 -15.57
CA GLY A 102 -0.38 1.59 -16.64
C GLY A 102 0.70 0.54 -16.91
N ASP A 103 0.55 -0.20 -18.00
CA ASP A 103 1.51 -1.20 -18.44
C ASP A 103 2.94 -0.61 -18.50
N TYR A 104 3.89 -1.35 -17.93
CA TYR A 104 5.30 -0.96 -17.86
C TYR A 104 5.56 0.37 -17.12
N GLY A 105 4.74 0.71 -16.13
CA GLY A 105 4.88 1.92 -15.34
C GLY A 105 4.33 3.19 -16.00
N TYR A 106 3.71 3.10 -17.14
CA TYR A 106 3.08 4.26 -17.79
C TYR A 106 1.93 4.81 -16.93
N GLY A 107 1.91 6.15 -16.79
CA GLY A 107 0.87 6.86 -16.05
C GLY A 107 1.18 7.08 -14.56
N GLY A 108 1.93 6.18 -13.88
CA GLY A 108 2.29 6.36 -12.48
C GLY A 108 3.33 7.46 -12.21
N TYR A 109 4.20 7.71 -13.19
CA TYR A 109 5.29 8.69 -13.04
C TYR A 109 4.88 10.14 -13.18
N THR A 110 3.72 10.43 -13.69
CA THR A 110 3.26 11.80 -13.98
C THR A 110 2.00 12.19 -13.22
N GLY A 111 1.35 11.23 -12.61
CA GLY A 111 0.19 11.45 -11.77
C GLY A 111 0.55 11.96 -10.37
N PRO A 112 -0.44 12.47 -9.63
CA PRO A 112 -0.26 12.76 -8.21
C PRO A 112 -0.22 11.47 -7.39
N ILE A 113 0.26 11.55 -6.16
CA ILE A 113 0.02 10.52 -5.16
C ILE A 113 -1.44 10.56 -4.76
N SER A 114 -2.13 9.43 -4.87
CA SER A 114 -3.49 9.23 -4.42
C SER A 114 -3.51 8.82 -2.94
N VAL A 115 -4.64 9.10 -2.29
CA VAL A 115 -4.85 8.80 -0.86
C VAL A 115 -6.18 8.07 -0.69
N ALA A 116 -6.15 7.00 0.08
CA ALA A 116 -7.35 6.34 0.59
C ALA A 116 -7.31 6.28 2.13
N VAL A 117 -8.46 6.10 2.76
CA VAL A 117 -8.58 6.16 4.24
C VAL A 117 -9.40 5.00 4.78
N CYS A 118 -9.05 4.52 5.96
CA CYS A 118 -9.77 3.48 6.69
C CYS A 118 -9.70 3.70 8.20
N ASP A 119 -10.69 3.21 8.94
CA ASP A 119 -10.70 3.27 10.41
C ASP A 119 -9.82 2.20 11.08
N THR A 120 -9.40 1.21 10.32
CA THR A 120 -8.55 0.11 10.83
C THR A 120 -7.37 -0.14 9.89
N PRO A 121 -6.23 -0.64 10.41
CA PRO A 121 -5.00 -0.78 9.61
C PRO A 121 -5.14 -1.72 8.40
N ALA A 122 -5.96 -2.76 8.51
CA ALA A 122 -6.16 -3.75 7.44
C ALA A 122 -7.62 -3.84 6.96
N GLY A 123 -8.41 -2.79 7.17
CA GLY A 123 -9.78 -2.71 6.71
C GLY A 123 -9.92 -2.42 5.22
N LYS A 124 -11.13 -2.07 4.83
CA LYS A 124 -11.42 -1.64 3.45
C LYS A 124 -11.21 -0.14 3.37
N TYR A 125 -10.16 0.26 2.66
CA TYR A 125 -9.88 1.66 2.42
C TYR A 125 -10.84 2.23 1.39
N GLU A 126 -11.18 3.51 1.56
CA GLU A 126 -12.03 4.28 0.66
C GLU A 126 -11.22 5.43 0.07
N TYR A 127 -11.41 5.69 -1.24
CA TYR A 127 -10.73 6.79 -1.91
C TYR A 127 -11.04 8.13 -1.24
N LEU A 128 -9.99 8.91 -0.96
CA LEU A 128 -10.11 10.22 -0.32
C LEU A 128 -9.79 11.38 -1.28
N GLY A 129 -8.81 11.20 -2.15
CA GLY A 129 -8.33 12.27 -3.03
C GLY A 129 -6.86 12.12 -3.37
N HIS A 130 -6.22 13.26 -3.64
CA HIS A 130 -4.79 13.34 -3.95
C HIS A 130 -4.05 14.18 -2.90
N VAL A 131 -2.74 14.04 -2.84
CA VAL A 131 -1.88 14.91 -2.03
C VAL A 131 -1.89 16.32 -2.60
N HIS A 132 -2.07 17.30 -1.72
CA HIS A 132 -2.10 18.72 -2.07
C HIS A 132 -0.99 19.50 -1.37
N TYR A 133 -0.56 20.58 -2.00
CA TYR A 133 0.21 21.62 -1.32
C TYR A 133 -0.67 22.37 -0.32
N LYS A 134 -0.03 23.16 0.58
CA LYS A 134 -0.75 23.97 1.58
C LYS A 134 -1.71 25.00 0.98
N ASP A 135 -1.50 25.39 -0.27
CA ASP A 135 -2.38 26.29 -1.02
C ASP A 135 -3.60 25.60 -1.66
N GLY A 136 -3.75 24.29 -1.45
CA GLY A 136 -4.84 23.50 -1.98
C GLY A 136 -4.62 22.97 -3.40
N THR A 137 -3.49 23.27 -4.05
CA THR A 137 -3.19 22.74 -5.38
C THR A 137 -2.70 21.29 -5.29
N VAL A 138 -3.09 20.46 -6.24
CA VAL A 138 -2.64 19.05 -6.32
C VAL A 138 -1.13 19.01 -6.57
N MET A 139 -0.41 18.22 -5.80
CA MET A 139 1.02 18.06 -5.94
C MET A 139 1.35 17.25 -7.21
N LYS A 140 1.86 17.94 -8.25
CA LYS A 140 2.24 17.36 -9.55
C LYS A 140 3.61 17.82 -10.07
N LYS A 141 4.32 18.64 -9.29
CA LYS A 141 5.54 19.32 -9.77
C LYS A 141 6.71 18.38 -10.01
N TYR A 142 6.77 17.29 -9.27
CA TYR A 142 7.86 16.31 -9.33
C TYR A 142 7.32 14.95 -9.77
N ILE A 143 8.19 14.00 -10.03
CA ILE A 143 7.79 12.61 -10.18
C ILE A 143 7.19 12.17 -8.85
N CYS A 144 5.88 11.92 -8.85
CA CYS A 144 5.14 11.50 -7.68
C CYS A 144 5.02 9.97 -7.70
N PHE A 145 6.02 9.29 -7.17
CA PHE A 145 6.15 7.84 -7.20
C PHE A 145 6.74 7.34 -5.86
N ASP A 146 6.42 6.12 -5.47
CA ASP A 146 6.90 5.46 -4.25
C ASP A 146 6.76 6.37 -3.01
N PRO A 147 5.52 6.67 -2.58
CA PRO A 147 5.32 7.52 -1.42
C PRO A 147 5.85 6.86 -0.14
N ALA A 148 6.49 7.66 0.70
CA ALA A 148 6.75 7.33 2.08
C ALA A 148 6.04 8.36 2.98
N ALA A 149 5.25 7.91 3.93
CA ALA A 149 4.42 8.75 4.76
C ALA A 149 4.80 8.67 6.25
N MET A 150 4.92 9.80 6.89
CA MET A 150 5.26 9.89 8.30
C MET A 150 4.38 10.92 8.98
N ASN A 151 3.97 10.63 10.20
CA ASN A 151 3.29 11.57 11.09
C ASN A 151 4.28 12.01 12.17
N ASP A 152 4.57 13.31 12.25
CA ASP A 152 5.48 13.96 13.19
C ASP A 152 4.74 14.76 14.29
#